data_43aba67a614f1d21a636972961e1f39f
#
_entry.id   43aba67a614f1d21a636972961e1f39f
#
_cell.length_a   1.000
_cell.length_b   1.000
_cell.length_c   1.000
_cell.angle_alpha   90.00
_cell.angle_beta   90.00
_cell.angle_gamma   90.00
#
_symmetry.space_group_name_H-M   'P 1'
#
loop_
_entity.id
_entity.type
_entity.pdbx_description
1 polymer ?
#
loop_
_entity_poly.entity_id
_entity_poly.type
_entity_poly.pdbx_seq_one_letter_code
_entity_poly.pdbx_strand_id
1 'polypeptide(L)'
;ATVTQAYLDYVGSITVDADLLDAADLLPGERVDVCDCTNGNRLSTYVIPGERGGGGICVNGAAAHLVSPGDIVILIGYSQMSDEEARTYLPSVVFVDECNRVVERGREPGDIPVDSDAARLQGLVPSGIPLARARV
;
A
#
# COMPACT_ATOMS: atom_id res chain seq x y z
N ALA A 1 -0.76 5.46 1.59
CA ALA A 1 0.46 6.06 2.16
C ALA A 1 0.81 7.34 1.41
N THR A 2 1.59 8.19 2.05
CA THR A 2 2.08 9.45 1.47
C THR A 2 3.55 9.30 1.06
N VAL A 3 3.87 9.63 -0.19
CA VAL A 3 5.26 9.62 -0.69
C VAL A 3 6.07 10.69 0.07
N THR A 4 7.19 10.28 0.68
CA THR A 4 8.07 11.19 1.42
C THR A 4 9.24 11.69 0.60
N GLN A 5 9.73 10.88 -0.36
CA GLN A 5 10.85 11.21 -1.22
C GLN A 5 10.74 10.55 -2.60
N ALA A 6 11.37 11.14 -3.60
CA ALA A 6 11.52 10.58 -4.93
C ALA A 6 12.96 10.82 -5.42
N TYR A 7 13.74 9.77 -5.57
CA TYR A 7 15.16 9.82 -5.96
C TYR A 7 15.38 9.24 -7.34
N LEU A 8 15.71 10.09 -8.32
CA LEU A 8 16.00 9.69 -9.70
C LEU A 8 17.30 8.88 -9.85
N ASP A 9 18.30 9.22 -9.06
CA ASP A 9 19.67 8.70 -9.20
C ASP A 9 19.94 7.44 -8.37
N TYR A 10 18.92 6.67 -8.07
CA TYR A 10 19.03 5.43 -7.32
C TYR A 10 18.50 4.24 -8.13
N VAL A 11 18.89 3.03 -7.73
CA VAL A 11 18.35 1.81 -8.37
C VAL A 11 16.83 1.75 -8.19
N GLY A 12 16.10 1.48 -9.28
CA GLY A 12 14.64 1.48 -9.30
C GLY A 12 14.04 0.55 -8.24
N SER A 13 13.29 1.13 -7.30
CA SER A 13 12.68 0.41 -6.18
C SER A 13 11.74 1.35 -5.42
N ILE A 14 11.06 0.81 -4.41
CA ILE A 14 10.38 1.64 -3.42
C ILE A 14 10.88 1.25 -2.02
N THR A 15 11.43 2.22 -1.30
CA THR A 15 11.82 2.05 0.09
C THR A 15 10.63 2.35 0.98
N VAL A 16 10.26 1.40 1.81
CA VAL A 16 9.08 1.46 2.68
C VAL A 16 9.50 1.18 4.12
N ASP A 17 9.01 1.98 5.05
CA ASP A 17 9.18 1.75 6.48
C ASP A 17 8.95 0.27 6.81
N ALA A 18 9.89 -0.35 7.50
CA ALA A 18 9.85 -1.77 7.82
C ALA A 18 8.63 -2.15 8.66
N ASP A 19 8.11 -1.25 9.50
CA ASP A 19 6.87 -1.50 10.26
C ASP A 19 5.66 -1.64 9.33
N LEU A 20 5.62 -0.87 8.25
CA LEU A 20 4.55 -0.97 7.25
C LEU A 20 4.65 -2.27 6.45
N LEU A 21 5.86 -2.69 6.11
CA LEU A 21 6.08 -3.98 5.43
C LEU A 21 5.61 -5.14 6.30
N ASP A 22 5.97 -5.14 7.57
CA ASP A 22 5.54 -6.17 8.52
C ASP A 22 4.01 -6.18 8.66
N ALA A 23 3.40 -5.01 8.80
CA ALA A 23 1.95 -4.90 8.94
C ALA A 23 1.19 -5.38 7.71
N ALA A 24 1.71 -5.11 6.51
CA ALA A 24 1.11 -5.49 5.24
C ALA A 24 1.49 -6.90 4.79
N ASP A 25 2.37 -7.59 5.53
CA ASP A 25 2.93 -8.90 5.17
C ASP A 25 3.61 -8.88 3.80
N LEU A 26 4.40 -7.83 3.55
CA LEU A 26 5.23 -7.67 2.37
C LEU A 26 6.68 -8.00 2.72
N LEU A 27 7.28 -8.90 1.94
CA LEU A 27 8.68 -9.28 2.14
C LEU A 27 9.63 -8.31 1.43
N PRO A 28 10.84 -8.07 1.98
CA PRO A 28 11.90 -7.38 1.25
C PRO A 28 12.16 -8.03 -0.11
N GLY A 29 12.25 -7.23 -1.16
CA GLY A 29 12.42 -7.71 -2.54
C GLY A 29 11.13 -8.13 -3.23
N GLU A 30 10.00 -8.15 -2.54
CA GLU A 30 8.71 -8.49 -3.14
C GLU A 30 8.28 -7.45 -4.17
N ARG A 31 7.71 -7.92 -5.28
CA ARG A 31 7.13 -7.06 -6.30
C ARG A 31 5.82 -6.46 -5.80
N VAL A 32 5.66 -5.16 -6.02
CA VAL A 32 4.43 -4.42 -5.74
C VAL A 32 4.03 -3.56 -6.91
N ASP A 33 2.72 -3.35 -7.06
CA ASP A 33 2.20 -2.25 -7.84
C ASP A 33 2.06 -1.02 -6.95
N VAL A 34 2.42 0.13 -7.48
CA VAL A 34 2.23 1.44 -6.85
C VAL A 34 1.21 2.20 -7.67
N CYS A 35 0.09 2.52 -7.05
CA CYS A 35 -0.99 3.29 -7.66
C CYS A 35 -0.99 4.68 -7.04
N ASP A 36 -0.69 5.69 -7.84
CA ASP A 36 -0.71 7.08 -7.38
C ASP A 36 -2.13 7.65 -7.50
N CYS A 37 -2.77 7.88 -6.36
CA CYS A 37 -4.12 8.41 -6.30
C CYS A 37 -4.20 9.90 -6.67
N THR A 38 -3.09 10.60 -6.56
CA THR A 38 -3.03 12.05 -6.82
C THR A 38 -2.98 12.36 -8.31
N ASN A 39 -2.21 11.58 -9.09
CA ASN A 39 -2.03 11.83 -10.53
C ASN A 39 -2.55 10.71 -11.44
N GLY A 40 -2.96 9.56 -10.89
CA GLY A 40 -3.47 8.42 -11.64
C GLY A 40 -2.38 7.52 -12.25
N ASN A 41 -1.11 7.79 -12.03
CA ASN A 41 -0.02 6.96 -12.52
C ASN A 41 0.02 5.62 -11.78
N ARG A 42 0.47 4.60 -12.52
CA ARG A 42 0.58 3.24 -12.01
C ARG A 42 1.89 2.64 -12.48
N LEU A 43 2.62 2.03 -11.57
CA LEU A 43 3.90 1.38 -11.88
C LEU A 43 4.08 0.12 -11.04
N SER A 44 4.99 -0.75 -11.50
CA SER A 44 5.42 -1.91 -10.74
C SER A 44 6.90 -1.78 -10.40
N THR A 45 7.24 -2.15 -9.17
CA THR A 45 8.62 -2.16 -8.69
C THR A 45 8.76 -3.21 -7.57
N TYR A 46 9.84 -3.17 -6.80
CA TYR A 46 10.04 -4.05 -5.66
C TYR A 46 10.34 -3.24 -4.40
N VAL A 47 10.03 -3.82 -3.23
CA VAL A 47 10.19 -3.12 -1.96
C VAL A 47 11.57 -3.33 -1.37
N ILE A 48 12.12 -2.25 -0.80
CA ILE A 48 13.32 -2.26 0.06
C ILE A 48 12.87 -1.81 1.44
N PRO A 49 13.28 -2.50 2.53
CA PRO A 49 12.93 -2.04 3.87
C PRO A 49 13.68 -0.74 4.20
N GLY A 50 12.93 0.24 4.68
CA GLY A 50 13.43 1.50 5.21
C GLY A 50 13.52 1.48 6.73
N GLU A 51 13.97 2.60 7.29
CA GLU A 51 14.08 2.80 8.73
C GLU A 51 12.75 2.52 9.43
N ARG A 52 12.80 1.64 10.42
CA ARG A 52 11.63 1.23 11.18
C ARG A 52 11.08 2.39 12.02
N GLY A 53 9.80 2.67 11.84
CA GLY A 53 9.10 3.74 12.54
C GLY A 53 9.36 5.14 11.98
N GLY A 54 10.13 5.26 10.89
CA GLY A 54 10.42 6.54 10.25
C GLY A 54 9.31 7.09 9.36
N GLY A 55 8.35 6.26 8.99
CA GLY A 55 7.24 6.65 8.09
C GLY A 55 7.68 6.90 6.64
N GLY A 56 8.84 6.38 6.25
CA GLY A 56 9.42 6.61 4.93
C GLY A 56 8.69 5.83 3.82
N ILE A 57 8.35 6.54 2.76
CA ILE A 57 7.90 6.00 1.46
C ILE A 57 8.72 6.73 0.40
N CYS A 58 9.79 6.11 -0.06
CA CYS A 58 10.70 6.71 -1.02
C CYS A 58 10.68 5.94 -2.33
N VAL A 59 10.31 6.60 -3.43
CA VAL A 59 10.32 6.01 -4.77
C VAL A 59 11.64 6.32 -5.44
N ASN A 60 12.33 5.27 -5.91
CA ASN A 60 13.69 5.36 -6.42
C ASN A 60 13.77 5.08 -7.91
N GLY A 61 14.75 5.69 -8.57
CA GLY A 61 15.08 5.43 -9.96
C GLY A 61 14.05 5.99 -10.94
N ALA A 62 13.86 5.29 -12.05
CA ALA A 62 12.96 5.73 -13.13
C ALA A 62 11.52 5.96 -12.66
N ALA A 63 11.06 5.20 -11.67
CA ALA A 63 9.73 5.36 -11.09
C ALA A 63 9.53 6.73 -10.42
N ALA A 64 10.60 7.39 -9.99
CA ALA A 64 10.55 8.73 -9.40
C ALA A 64 10.08 9.81 -10.38
N HIS A 65 10.08 9.55 -11.69
CA HIS A 65 9.46 10.43 -12.68
C HIS A 65 7.93 10.43 -12.64
N LEU A 66 7.32 9.38 -12.07
CA LEU A 66 5.88 9.16 -12.10
C LEU A 66 5.17 9.61 -10.83
N VAL A 67 5.91 9.90 -9.78
CA VAL A 67 5.39 10.31 -8.48
C VAL A 67 6.11 11.54 -7.95
N SER A 68 5.45 12.25 -7.06
CA SER A 68 6.04 13.40 -6.37
C SER A 68 5.89 13.25 -4.85
N PRO A 69 6.84 13.78 -4.06
CA PRO A 69 6.65 13.87 -2.61
C PRO A 69 5.32 14.55 -2.27
N GLY A 70 4.57 13.97 -1.35
CA GLY A 70 3.22 14.43 -0.99
C GLY A 70 2.09 13.70 -1.72
N ASP A 71 2.38 12.96 -2.79
CA ASP A 71 1.36 12.15 -3.46
C ASP A 71 0.85 11.04 -2.55
N ILE A 72 -0.42 10.74 -2.69
CA ILE A 72 -1.06 9.60 -2.00
C ILE A 72 -0.95 8.37 -2.89
N VAL A 73 -0.37 7.31 -2.36
CA VAL A 73 -0.17 6.05 -3.10
C VAL A 73 -0.77 4.86 -2.37
N ILE A 74 -1.17 3.88 -3.14
CA ILE A 74 -1.56 2.55 -2.67
C ILE A 74 -0.49 1.58 -3.15
N LEU A 75 0.07 0.77 -2.24
CA LEU A 75 0.98 -0.31 -2.57
C LEU A 75 0.20 -1.62 -2.52
N ILE A 76 0.31 -2.42 -3.58
CA ILE A 76 -0.43 -3.67 -3.69
C ILE A 76 0.55 -4.80 -4.01
N GLY A 77 0.67 -5.77 -3.10
CA GLY A 77 1.33 -7.05 -3.36
C GLY A 77 0.30 -8.07 -3.84
N TYR A 78 0.69 -8.89 -4.80
CA TYR A 78 -0.15 -9.95 -5.36
C TYR A 78 0.49 -11.30 -5.12
N SER A 79 -0.32 -12.33 -4.95
CA SER A 79 0.13 -13.70 -4.85
C SER A 79 -0.59 -14.59 -5.86
N GLN A 80 0.11 -15.61 -6.33
CA GLN A 80 -0.49 -16.70 -7.08
C GLN A 80 -0.87 -17.82 -6.12
N MET A 81 -2.05 -18.35 -6.28
CA MET A 81 -2.53 -19.44 -5.43
C MET A 81 -3.53 -20.30 -6.19
N SER A 82 -3.78 -21.52 -5.68
CA SER A 82 -4.81 -22.38 -6.23
C SER A 82 -6.20 -21.75 -6.05
N ASP A 83 -7.16 -22.22 -6.84
CA ASP A 83 -8.56 -21.80 -6.69
C ASP A 83 -9.09 -22.10 -5.28
N GLU A 84 -8.73 -23.24 -4.71
CA GLU A 84 -9.11 -23.62 -3.35
C GLU A 84 -8.54 -22.64 -2.31
N GLU A 85 -7.25 -22.32 -2.38
CA GLU A 85 -6.61 -21.35 -1.48
C GLU A 85 -7.21 -19.96 -1.63
N ALA A 86 -7.49 -19.53 -2.87
CA ALA A 86 -8.03 -18.21 -3.15
C ALA A 86 -9.42 -17.99 -2.54
N ARG A 87 -10.23 -19.07 -2.44
CA ARG A 87 -11.59 -18.99 -1.90
C ARG A 87 -11.64 -18.62 -0.43
N THR A 88 -10.58 -18.90 0.31
CA THR A 88 -10.49 -18.65 1.76
C THR A 88 -9.40 -17.67 2.14
N TYR A 89 -8.64 -17.18 1.18
CA TYR A 89 -7.55 -16.23 1.43
C TYR A 89 -8.07 -14.91 1.97
N LEU A 90 -7.43 -14.42 3.03
CA LEU A 90 -7.70 -13.13 3.63
C LEU A 90 -6.46 -12.26 3.50
N PRO A 91 -6.47 -11.20 2.68
CA PRO A 91 -5.32 -10.31 2.51
C PRO A 91 -5.05 -9.47 3.77
N SER A 92 -3.81 -8.98 3.88
CA SER A 92 -3.46 -7.98 4.87
C SER A 92 -3.71 -6.59 4.29
N VAL A 93 -4.59 -5.82 4.91
CA VAL A 93 -4.92 -4.46 4.50
C VAL A 93 -4.52 -3.50 5.61
N VAL A 94 -3.71 -2.50 5.29
CA VAL A 94 -3.18 -1.55 6.26
C VAL A 94 -3.56 -0.14 5.84
N PHE A 95 -4.20 0.58 6.76
CA PHE A 95 -4.49 2.00 6.61
C PHE A 95 -3.51 2.81 7.44
N VAL A 96 -3.02 3.90 6.86
CA VAL A 96 -2.04 4.79 7.50
C VAL A 96 -2.57 6.21 7.54
N ASP A 97 -2.05 6.99 8.48
CA ASP A 97 -2.28 8.43 8.54
C ASP A 97 -1.34 9.19 7.58
N GLU A 98 -1.40 10.51 7.63
CA GLU A 98 -0.57 11.42 6.83
C GLU A 98 0.93 11.33 7.13
N CYS A 99 1.30 10.77 8.29
CA CYS A 99 2.69 10.49 8.69
C CYS A 99 3.11 9.04 8.39
N ASN A 100 2.30 8.30 7.65
CA ASN A 100 2.51 6.88 7.35
C ASN A 100 2.58 5.99 8.60
N ARG A 101 1.86 6.34 9.63
CA ARG A 101 1.69 5.50 10.81
C ARG A 101 0.44 4.64 10.67
N VAL A 102 0.53 3.38 11.06
CA VAL A 102 -0.62 2.47 11.01
C VAL A 102 -1.70 2.96 11.95
N VAL A 103 -2.88 3.24 11.41
CA VAL A 103 -4.08 3.61 12.18
C VAL A 103 -5.07 2.49 12.26
N GLU A 104 -5.07 1.59 11.27
CA GLU A 104 -5.96 0.44 11.25
C GLU A 104 -5.41 -0.69 10.38
N ARG A 105 -5.77 -1.91 10.76
CA ARG A 105 -5.47 -3.14 10.02
C ARG A 105 -6.75 -3.90 9.75
N GLY A 106 -6.89 -4.47 8.56
CA GLY A 106 -8.04 -5.26 8.17
C GLY A 106 -7.65 -6.42 7.27
N ARG A 107 -8.65 -7.16 6.84
CA ARG A 107 -8.51 -8.28 5.92
C ARG A 107 -9.52 -8.25 4.78
N GLU A 108 -10.20 -7.13 4.65
CA GLU A 108 -11.21 -6.90 3.62
C GLU A 108 -10.76 -5.72 2.75
N PRO A 109 -10.34 -5.97 1.49
CA PRO A 109 -9.88 -4.90 0.60
C PRO A 109 -10.95 -3.87 0.26
N GLY A 110 -12.21 -4.29 0.31
CA GLY A 110 -13.35 -3.41 0.04
C GLY A 110 -13.97 -2.78 1.28
N ASP A 111 -13.47 -3.11 2.47
CA ASP A 111 -13.99 -2.58 3.72
C ASP A 111 -13.10 -1.44 4.19
N ILE A 112 -13.70 -0.26 4.21
CA ILE A 112 -13.05 0.93 4.71
C ILE A 112 -13.60 1.15 6.11
N PRO A 113 -12.74 1.34 7.11
CA PRO A 113 -13.19 1.63 8.47
C PRO A 113 -13.88 2.99 8.48
N VAL A 114 -15.20 2.99 8.37
CA VAL A 114 -16.07 4.17 8.14
C VAL A 114 -15.89 5.24 9.22
N ASP A 115 -15.48 4.81 10.42
CA ASP A 115 -15.26 5.68 11.57
C ASP A 115 -13.78 6.00 11.81
N SER A 116 -12.87 5.55 10.94
CA SER A 116 -11.46 5.85 11.09
C SER A 116 -11.11 7.26 10.61
N ASP A 117 -10.11 7.87 11.25
CA ASP A 117 -9.57 9.14 10.80
C ASP A 117 -9.02 9.06 9.37
N ALA A 118 -8.48 7.91 8.98
CA ALA A 118 -8.00 7.67 7.62
C ALA A 118 -9.14 7.78 6.58
N ALA A 119 -10.29 7.19 6.85
CA ALA A 119 -11.46 7.30 5.96
C ALA A 119 -11.99 8.74 5.90
N ARG A 120 -12.02 9.43 7.02
CA ARG A 120 -12.48 10.83 7.10
C ARG A 120 -11.56 11.79 6.35
N LEU A 121 -10.25 11.65 6.55
CA LEU A 121 -9.23 12.52 5.94
C LEU A 121 -9.14 12.34 4.42
N GLN A 122 -9.37 11.11 3.93
CA GLN A 122 -9.24 10.78 2.51
C GLN A 122 -10.57 10.77 1.77
N GLY A 123 -11.68 10.99 2.45
CA GLY A 123 -13.01 10.93 1.84
C GLY A 123 -13.35 9.57 1.23
N LEU A 124 -12.77 8.49 1.77
CA LEU A 124 -12.96 7.16 1.25
C LEU A 124 -14.36 6.66 1.55
N VAL A 125 -14.98 6.04 0.55
CA VAL A 125 -16.30 5.41 0.69
C VAL A 125 -16.21 3.95 0.26
N PRO A 126 -16.92 3.03 0.93
CA PRO A 126 -16.97 1.63 0.53
C PRO A 126 -17.56 1.48 -0.87
N SER A 127 -17.05 0.52 -1.62
CA SER A 127 -17.57 0.14 -2.93
C SER A 127 -17.68 -1.36 -3.04
N GLY A 128 -18.81 -1.84 -3.47
CA GLY A 128 -19.06 -3.26 -3.68
C GLY A 128 -19.42 -4.03 -2.41
N ILE A 129 -19.37 -5.35 -2.55
CA ILE A 129 -19.73 -6.30 -1.49
C ILE A 129 -18.44 -6.82 -0.83
N PRO A 130 -18.31 -6.77 0.50
CA PRO A 130 -17.15 -7.33 1.19
C PRO A 130 -16.90 -8.79 0.83
N LEU A 131 -15.63 -9.19 0.74
CA LEU A 131 -15.22 -10.54 0.37
C LEU A 131 -15.88 -11.62 1.24
N ALA A 132 -16.02 -11.37 2.53
CA ALA A 132 -16.67 -12.30 3.45
C ALA A 132 -18.12 -12.60 3.06
N ARG A 133 -18.83 -11.65 2.46
CA ARG A 133 -20.20 -11.83 1.96
C ARG A 133 -20.25 -12.36 0.55
N ALA A 134 -19.28 -11.98 -0.29
CA ALA A 134 -19.24 -12.40 -1.69
C ALA A 134 -18.90 -13.89 -1.86
N ARG A 135 -18.28 -14.51 -0.85
CA ARG A 135 -17.85 -15.92 -0.85
C ARG A 135 -18.91 -16.89 -0.32
N VAL A 136 -20.06 -16.40 0.00
CA VAL A 136 -21.17 -17.25 0.51
C VAL A 136 -21.85 -18.01 -0.61
#